data_09231afa29b599c72afda904598e00b2
#
_entry.id   09231afa29b599c72afda904598e00b2
#
_cell.length_a   1.000
_cell.length_b   1.000
_cell.length_c   1.000
_cell.angle_alpha   90.00
_cell.angle_beta   90.00
_cell.angle_gamma   90.00
#
_symmetry.space_group_name_H-M   'P 1'
#
loop_
_entity.id
_entity.type
_entity.pdbx_description
1 polymer ?
#
loop_
_entity_poly.entity_id
_entity_poly.type
_entity_poly.pdbx_seq_one_letter_code
_entity_poly.pdbx_strand_id
1 'polypeptide(L)'
;RRGARSLDSAQLISVTRAMAAVIPRLQQANCANLMRPKDDFDRVLGADVQSALERLPPRHHLNFWRFYLAALKAEVQDLPERPIDLAARERALMELGSRFNQNDVARLQRVVQNPHSAPDADACWAINAFTHNATQLSPDHAEALARLIWGGQ
;
A
#
# COMPACT_ATOMS: atom_id res chain seq x y z
N ARG A 1 7.70 9.81 -0.19
CA ARG A 1 6.93 9.23 -1.33
C ARG A 1 7.73 9.24 -2.63
N ARG A 2 8.48 10.32 -2.93
CA ARG A 2 9.26 10.42 -4.16
C ARG A 2 10.30 9.30 -4.28
N GLY A 3 11.06 9.02 -3.24
CA GLY A 3 12.06 7.95 -3.24
C GLY A 3 11.49 6.55 -3.47
N ALA A 4 10.24 6.29 -3.11
CA ALA A 4 9.61 4.99 -3.35
C ALA A 4 9.42 4.69 -4.85
N ARG A 5 9.30 5.71 -5.70
CA ARG A 5 9.19 5.55 -7.16
C ARG A 5 10.46 5.00 -7.82
N SER A 6 11.61 5.18 -7.17
CA SER A 6 12.91 4.72 -7.66
C SER A 6 13.25 3.29 -7.24
N LEU A 7 12.46 2.70 -6.32
CA LEU A 7 12.73 1.38 -5.77
C LEU A 7 12.48 0.25 -6.77
N ASP A 8 13.18 -0.87 -6.55
CA ASP A 8 12.98 -2.07 -7.35
C ASP A 8 11.72 -2.86 -6.94
N SER A 9 11.32 -3.81 -7.79
CA SER A 9 10.14 -4.63 -7.62
C SER A 9 10.17 -5.44 -6.33
N ALA A 10 11.32 -6.01 -5.97
CA ALA A 10 11.47 -6.84 -4.78
C ALA A 10 11.24 -6.03 -3.51
N GLN A 11 11.75 -4.79 -3.46
CA GLN A 11 11.56 -3.86 -2.34
C GLN A 11 10.08 -3.48 -2.20
N LEU A 12 9.42 -3.13 -3.30
CA LEU A 12 8.00 -2.74 -3.30
C LEU A 12 7.07 -3.90 -2.94
N ILE A 13 7.30 -5.10 -3.48
CA ILE A 13 6.51 -6.29 -3.12
C ILE A 13 6.74 -6.66 -1.65
N SER A 14 7.97 -6.56 -1.18
CA SER A 14 8.31 -6.89 0.21
C SER A 14 7.59 -5.97 1.22
N VAL A 15 7.57 -4.65 0.97
CA VAL A 15 6.81 -3.73 1.85
C VAL A 15 5.30 -3.93 1.72
N THR A 16 4.78 -4.24 0.53
CA THR A 16 3.35 -4.55 0.36
C THR A 16 2.94 -5.74 1.23
N ARG A 17 3.76 -6.81 1.26
CA ARG A 17 3.55 -7.96 2.15
C ARG A 17 3.63 -7.60 3.63
N ALA A 18 4.60 -6.77 4.01
CA ALA A 18 4.71 -6.30 5.39
C ALA A 18 3.48 -5.48 5.79
N MET A 19 3.03 -4.56 4.93
CA MET A 19 1.85 -3.73 5.20
C MET A 19 0.55 -4.52 5.19
N ALA A 20 0.40 -5.53 4.36
CA ALA A 20 -0.74 -6.45 4.41
C ALA A 20 -0.87 -7.16 5.78
N ALA A 21 0.24 -7.36 6.50
CA ALA A 21 0.23 -7.86 7.86
C ALA A 21 0.03 -6.77 8.92
N VAL A 22 0.49 -5.54 8.68
CA VAL A 22 0.39 -4.40 9.61
C VAL A 22 -1.01 -3.81 9.62
N ILE A 23 -1.59 -3.53 8.44
CA ILE A 23 -2.86 -2.78 8.30
C ILE A 23 -4.01 -3.36 9.13
N PRO A 24 -4.23 -4.70 9.20
CA PRO A 24 -5.29 -5.27 10.04
C PRO A 24 -5.12 -5.03 11.54
N ARG A 25 -3.95 -4.54 11.97
CA ARG A 25 -3.59 -4.29 13.38
C ARG A 25 -3.61 -2.82 13.77
N LEU A 26 -3.82 -1.94 12.79
CA LEU A 26 -3.95 -0.52 13.03
C LEU A 26 -5.31 -0.18 13.66
N GLN A 27 -5.35 0.92 14.40
CA GLN A 27 -6.62 1.51 14.79
C GLN A 27 -7.42 1.88 13.55
N GLN A 28 -8.74 1.70 13.60
CA GLN A 28 -9.61 1.88 12.42
C GLN A 28 -9.46 3.24 11.75
N ALA A 29 -9.38 4.32 12.51
CA ALA A 29 -9.19 5.67 11.99
C ALA A 29 -7.83 5.82 11.29
N ASN A 30 -6.76 5.26 11.86
CA ASN A 30 -5.41 5.30 11.27
C ASN A 30 -5.33 4.44 10.00
N CYS A 31 -5.96 3.28 10.02
CA CYS A 31 -6.11 2.42 8.85
C CYS A 31 -6.87 3.16 7.72
N ALA A 32 -7.99 3.81 8.02
CA ALA A 32 -8.76 4.60 7.06
C ALA A 32 -7.97 5.77 6.46
N ASN A 33 -7.09 6.39 7.25
CA ASN A 33 -6.24 7.49 6.80
C ASN A 33 -5.19 7.07 5.76
N LEU A 34 -4.89 5.77 5.62
CA LEU A 34 -4.07 5.28 4.50
C LEU A 34 -4.71 5.54 3.13
N MET A 35 -6.05 5.57 3.07
CA MET A 35 -6.81 5.94 1.86
C MET A 35 -7.02 7.45 1.71
N ARG A 36 -6.73 8.22 2.76
CA ARG A 36 -6.99 9.67 2.85
C ARG A 36 -5.71 10.39 3.26
N PRO A 37 -4.68 10.45 2.43
CA PRO A 37 -3.42 11.09 2.81
C PRO A 37 -3.65 12.55 3.19
N LYS A 38 -3.22 12.91 4.41
CA LYS A 38 -3.23 14.27 4.96
C LYS A 38 -1.78 14.68 5.23
N ASP A 39 -1.54 15.99 5.30
CA ASP A 39 -0.20 16.55 5.50
C ASP A 39 0.44 16.14 6.85
N ASP A 40 -0.36 15.87 7.90
CA ASP A 40 0.10 15.40 9.22
C ASP A 40 0.16 13.87 9.36
N PHE A 41 0.02 13.15 8.27
CA PHE A 41 -0.13 11.69 8.22
C PHE A 41 1.02 10.92 8.89
N ASP A 42 2.25 11.40 8.74
CA ASP A 42 3.44 10.63 9.14
C ASP A 42 3.61 10.49 10.65
N ARG A 43 3.16 11.44 11.45
CA ARG A 43 3.41 11.46 12.91
C ARG A 43 2.46 10.55 13.69
N VAL A 44 1.18 10.54 13.37
CA VAL A 44 0.17 9.74 14.08
C VAL A 44 0.21 8.29 13.61
N LEU A 45 0.38 8.08 12.31
CA LEU A 45 0.50 6.74 11.73
C LEU A 45 1.78 6.04 12.19
N GLY A 46 2.89 6.77 12.35
CA GLY A 46 4.18 6.20 12.72
C GLY A 46 4.13 5.40 14.03
N ALA A 47 3.52 5.94 15.07
CA ALA A 47 3.39 5.26 16.37
C ALA A 47 2.50 4.01 16.31
N ASP A 48 1.39 4.06 15.57
CA ASP A 48 0.48 2.92 15.43
C ASP A 48 1.09 1.80 14.56
N VAL A 49 1.75 2.17 13.46
CA VAL A 49 2.52 1.23 12.62
C VAL A 49 3.64 0.57 13.42
N GLN A 50 4.39 1.34 14.21
CA GLN A 50 5.43 0.78 15.05
C GLN A 50 4.85 -0.23 16.05
N SER A 51 3.79 0.13 16.76
CA SER A 51 3.10 -0.77 17.69
C SER A 51 2.55 -2.02 17.01
N ALA A 52 2.04 -1.90 15.78
CA ALA A 52 1.58 -3.04 14.99
C ALA A 52 2.76 -3.94 14.57
N LEU A 53 3.87 -3.35 14.14
CA LEU A 53 5.09 -4.08 13.79
C LEU A 53 5.63 -4.87 14.99
N GLU A 54 5.71 -4.29 16.18
CA GLU A 54 6.21 -4.94 17.40
C GLU A 54 5.47 -6.24 17.75
N ARG A 55 4.22 -6.37 17.30
CA ARG A 55 3.37 -7.56 17.47
C ARG A 55 3.51 -8.57 16.32
N LEU A 56 4.36 -8.32 15.34
CA LEU A 56 4.58 -9.16 14.17
C LEU A 56 5.94 -9.86 14.22
N PRO A 57 6.11 -10.99 13.49
CA PRO A 57 7.42 -11.62 13.34
C PRO A 57 8.48 -10.64 12.82
N PRO A 58 9.76 -10.75 13.26
CA PRO A 58 10.85 -9.83 12.94
C PRO A 58 11.04 -9.55 11.44
N ARG A 59 10.70 -10.50 10.56
CA ARG A 59 10.78 -10.33 9.10
C ARG A 59 9.97 -9.13 8.59
N HIS A 60 8.82 -8.81 9.22
CA HIS A 60 7.99 -7.67 8.82
C HIS A 60 8.63 -6.34 9.19
N HIS A 61 9.28 -6.27 10.37
CA HIS A 61 10.10 -5.12 10.76
C HIS A 61 11.23 -4.88 9.77
N LEU A 62 12.00 -5.93 9.45
CA LEU A 62 13.13 -5.83 8.54
C LEU A 62 12.68 -5.35 7.15
N ASN A 63 11.59 -5.89 6.63
CA ASN A 63 11.06 -5.50 5.31
C ASN A 63 10.55 -4.06 5.30
N PHE A 64 9.85 -3.64 6.36
CA PHE A 64 9.38 -2.27 6.50
C PHE A 64 10.53 -1.27 6.56
N TRP A 65 11.49 -1.48 7.44
CA TRP A 65 12.62 -0.55 7.61
C TRP A 65 13.58 -0.55 6.41
N ARG A 66 13.80 -1.70 5.79
CA ARG A 66 14.58 -1.77 4.53
C ARG A 66 13.96 -0.93 3.43
N PHE A 67 12.64 -1.03 3.27
CA PHE A 67 11.90 -0.19 2.32
C PHE A 67 12.06 1.30 2.67
N TYR A 68 11.82 1.67 3.94
CA TYR A 68 11.87 3.07 4.36
C TYR A 68 13.27 3.67 4.14
N LEU A 69 14.31 2.96 4.56
CA LEU A 69 15.70 3.40 4.37
C LEU A 69 16.07 3.46 2.88
N ALA A 70 15.63 2.51 2.07
CA ALA A 70 15.89 2.52 0.63
C ALA A 70 15.19 3.70 -0.06
N ALA A 71 13.93 3.98 0.31
CA ALA A 71 13.19 5.13 -0.22
C ALA A 71 13.83 6.46 0.19
N LEU A 72 14.23 6.61 1.45
CA LEU A 72 14.94 7.80 1.94
C LEU A 72 16.27 7.99 1.20
N LYS A 73 17.05 6.92 1.04
CA LYS A 73 18.33 6.95 0.30
C LYS A 73 18.10 7.36 -1.16
N ALA A 74 17.09 6.79 -1.82
CA ALA A 74 16.76 7.12 -3.20
C ALA A 74 16.36 8.59 -3.35
N GLU A 75 15.62 9.15 -2.39
CA GLU A 75 15.23 10.55 -2.38
C GLU A 75 16.42 11.49 -2.14
N VAL A 76 17.29 11.17 -1.17
CA VAL A 76 18.49 11.97 -0.89
C VAL A 76 19.49 11.94 -2.05
N GLN A 77 19.61 10.83 -2.75
CA GLN A 77 20.49 10.65 -3.90
C GLN A 77 19.87 11.10 -5.23
N ASP A 78 18.64 11.60 -5.22
CA ASP A 78 17.86 12.00 -6.41
C ASP A 78 17.86 10.90 -7.50
N LEU A 79 17.64 9.65 -7.08
CA LEU A 79 17.63 8.53 -8.01
C LEU A 79 16.47 8.65 -9.00
N PRO A 80 16.67 8.27 -10.28
CA PRO A 80 15.63 8.38 -11.30
C PRO A 80 14.42 7.53 -10.94
N GLU A 81 13.22 8.08 -11.17
CA GLU A 81 11.97 7.35 -11.02
C GLU A 81 11.88 6.23 -12.06
N ARG A 82 11.38 5.08 -11.67
CA ARG A 82 11.13 3.98 -12.60
C ARG A 82 9.77 4.17 -13.26
N PRO A 83 9.68 4.00 -14.59
CA PRO A 83 8.43 4.17 -15.30
C PRO A 83 7.39 3.15 -14.84
N ILE A 84 6.14 3.56 -14.83
CA ILE A 84 4.99 2.67 -14.60
C ILE A 84 4.53 2.13 -15.94
N ASP A 85 4.54 0.82 -16.10
CA ASP A 85 3.91 0.16 -17.25
C ASP A 85 2.38 0.25 -17.08
N LEU A 86 1.75 1.12 -17.85
CA LEU A 86 0.30 1.35 -17.79
C LEU A 86 -0.50 0.10 -18.18
N ALA A 87 -0.03 -0.67 -19.16
CA ALA A 87 -0.69 -1.88 -19.59
C ALA A 87 -0.58 -2.99 -18.52
N ALA A 88 0.58 -3.12 -17.86
CA ALA A 88 0.73 -4.03 -16.72
C ALA A 88 -0.17 -3.61 -15.54
N ARG A 89 -0.29 -2.30 -15.29
CA ARG A 89 -1.20 -1.76 -14.27
C ARG A 89 -2.65 -2.11 -14.54
N GLU A 90 -3.12 -1.95 -15.77
CA GLU A 90 -4.50 -2.29 -16.14
C GLU A 90 -4.78 -3.79 -15.98
N ARG A 91 -3.87 -4.65 -16.45
CA ARG A 91 -3.98 -6.10 -16.26
C ARG A 91 -4.01 -6.48 -14.78
N ALA A 92 -3.15 -5.86 -13.97
CA ALA A 92 -3.10 -6.10 -12.53
C ALA A 92 -4.41 -5.68 -11.82
N LEU A 93 -5.00 -4.54 -12.22
CA LEU A 93 -6.30 -4.09 -11.68
C LEU A 93 -7.44 -5.01 -12.12
N MET A 94 -7.41 -5.54 -13.34
CA MET A 94 -8.39 -6.54 -13.79
C MET A 94 -8.27 -7.86 -13.00
N GLU A 95 -7.04 -8.38 -12.82
CA GLU A 95 -6.82 -9.58 -12.00
C GLU A 95 -7.25 -9.33 -10.55
N LEU A 96 -6.89 -8.18 -9.98
CA LEU A 96 -7.34 -7.80 -8.64
C LEU A 96 -8.87 -7.75 -8.56
N GLY A 97 -9.53 -7.11 -9.52
CA GLY A 97 -10.98 -7.00 -9.58
C GLY A 97 -11.69 -8.35 -9.62
N SER A 98 -11.10 -9.35 -10.31
CA SER A 98 -11.64 -10.71 -10.38
C SER A 98 -11.65 -11.47 -9.05
N ARG A 99 -10.92 -10.98 -8.04
CA ARG A 99 -10.86 -11.58 -6.70
C ARG A 99 -11.96 -11.08 -5.76
N PHE A 100 -12.74 -10.10 -6.21
CA PHE A 100 -13.84 -9.52 -5.45
C PHE A 100 -15.20 -9.96 -6.02
N ASN A 101 -16.17 -10.18 -5.15
CA ASN A 101 -17.56 -10.30 -5.58
C ASN A 101 -18.12 -8.92 -6.00
N GLN A 102 -19.27 -8.90 -6.65
CA GLN A 102 -19.88 -7.66 -7.17
C GLN A 102 -20.15 -6.60 -6.08
N ASN A 103 -20.56 -7.03 -4.87
CA ASN A 103 -20.82 -6.12 -3.76
C ASN A 103 -19.53 -5.47 -3.25
N ASP A 104 -18.45 -6.24 -3.15
CA ASP A 104 -17.13 -5.75 -2.74
C ASP A 104 -16.54 -4.81 -3.79
N VAL A 105 -16.71 -5.10 -5.09
CA VAL A 105 -16.30 -4.19 -6.17
C VAL A 105 -17.05 -2.86 -6.04
N ALA A 106 -18.37 -2.88 -5.87
CA ALA A 106 -19.16 -1.67 -5.71
C ALA A 106 -18.78 -0.87 -4.45
N ARG A 107 -18.47 -1.58 -3.34
CA ARG A 107 -17.98 -0.96 -2.10
C ARG A 107 -16.61 -0.30 -2.31
N LEU A 108 -15.68 -1.01 -2.93
CA LEU A 108 -14.34 -0.52 -3.23
C LEU A 108 -14.39 0.71 -4.14
N GLN A 109 -15.22 0.67 -5.20
CA GLN A 109 -15.41 1.81 -6.10
C GLN A 109 -15.89 3.06 -5.38
N ARG A 110 -16.89 2.94 -4.47
CA ARG A 110 -17.38 4.08 -3.69
C ARG A 110 -16.27 4.72 -2.84
N VAL A 111 -15.45 3.89 -2.20
CA VAL A 111 -14.31 4.38 -1.38
C VAL A 111 -13.27 5.07 -2.24
N VAL A 112 -12.87 4.46 -3.37
CA VAL A 112 -11.83 5.01 -4.27
C VAL A 112 -12.27 6.32 -4.91
N GLN A 113 -13.56 6.42 -5.32
CA GLN A 113 -14.10 7.65 -5.92
C GLN A 113 -14.19 8.80 -4.92
N ASN A 114 -14.41 8.50 -3.64
CA ASN A 114 -14.65 9.53 -2.64
C ASN A 114 -14.03 9.16 -1.26
N PRO A 115 -12.70 9.01 -1.18
CA PRO A 115 -12.05 8.46 0.01
C PRO A 115 -12.25 9.33 1.25
N HIS A 116 -12.36 10.67 1.08
CA HIS A 116 -12.55 11.60 2.20
C HIS A 116 -13.93 11.53 2.84
N SER A 117 -14.97 11.15 2.10
CA SER A 117 -16.34 11.03 2.60
C SER A 117 -16.73 9.61 2.99
N ALA A 118 -15.93 8.62 2.64
CA ALA A 118 -16.20 7.23 2.99
C ALA A 118 -16.13 7.04 4.52
N PRO A 119 -17.00 6.22 5.15
CA PRO A 119 -16.86 5.84 6.54
C PRO A 119 -15.50 5.19 6.82
N ASP A 120 -14.95 5.37 8.03
CA ASP A 120 -13.65 4.80 8.42
C ASP A 120 -13.62 3.27 8.26
N ALA A 121 -14.73 2.60 8.58
CA ALA A 121 -14.85 1.16 8.41
C ALA A 121 -14.72 0.73 6.94
N ASP A 122 -15.28 1.49 6.00
CA ASP A 122 -15.20 1.19 4.58
C ASP A 122 -13.83 1.51 4.00
N ALA A 123 -13.25 2.64 4.39
CA ALA A 123 -11.90 3.03 3.96
C ALA A 123 -10.83 2.05 4.48
N CYS A 124 -10.92 1.65 5.76
CA CYS A 124 -10.02 0.65 6.33
C CYS A 124 -10.22 -0.73 5.69
N TRP A 125 -11.46 -1.15 5.45
CA TRP A 125 -11.74 -2.38 4.73
C TRP A 125 -11.13 -2.36 3.32
N ALA A 126 -11.28 -1.26 2.59
CA ALA A 126 -10.79 -1.13 1.21
C ALA A 126 -9.26 -1.28 1.13
N ILE A 127 -8.51 -0.58 1.99
CA ILE A 127 -7.04 -0.70 1.99
C ILE A 127 -6.57 -2.09 2.41
N ASN A 128 -7.24 -2.72 3.38
CA ASN A 128 -6.96 -4.10 3.77
C ASN A 128 -7.19 -5.07 2.62
N ALA A 129 -8.36 -5.00 2.01
CA ALA A 129 -8.75 -5.87 0.91
C ALA A 129 -7.80 -5.70 -0.30
N PHE A 130 -7.46 -4.44 -0.62
CA PHE A 130 -6.54 -4.13 -1.70
C PHE A 130 -5.13 -4.68 -1.45
N THR A 131 -4.53 -4.38 -0.30
CA THR A 131 -3.16 -4.82 0.02
C THR A 131 -3.07 -6.34 0.18
N HIS A 132 -4.06 -6.97 0.83
CA HIS A 132 -4.10 -8.42 0.98
C HIS A 132 -4.13 -9.12 -0.39
N ASN A 133 -5.07 -8.74 -1.25
CA ASN A 133 -5.20 -9.35 -2.57
C ASN A 133 -4.00 -9.03 -3.49
N ALA A 134 -3.42 -7.84 -3.39
CA ALA A 134 -2.22 -7.47 -4.14
C ALA A 134 -1.03 -8.43 -3.87
N THR A 135 -0.93 -8.99 -2.66
CA THR A 135 0.14 -9.95 -2.33
C THR A 135 -0.07 -11.34 -2.95
N GLN A 136 -1.24 -11.62 -3.50
CA GLN A 136 -1.63 -12.92 -4.05
C GLN A 136 -1.68 -12.93 -5.59
N LEU A 137 -1.37 -11.81 -6.23
CA LEU A 137 -1.32 -11.71 -7.68
C LEU A 137 -0.08 -12.40 -8.25
N SER A 138 -0.09 -12.63 -9.56
CA SER A 138 1.13 -13.01 -10.29
C SER A 138 2.25 -11.99 -10.04
N PRO A 139 3.54 -12.40 -10.09
CA PRO A 139 4.66 -11.51 -9.74
C PRO A 139 4.64 -10.17 -10.48
N ASP A 140 4.40 -10.19 -11.79
CA ASP A 140 4.37 -8.98 -12.63
C ASP A 140 3.21 -8.03 -12.25
N HIS A 141 2.05 -8.59 -11.93
CA HIS A 141 0.89 -7.82 -11.49
C HIS A 141 1.04 -7.32 -10.06
N ALA A 142 1.67 -8.12 -9.17
CA ALA A 142 2.00 -7.68 -7.81
C ALA A 142 2.96 -6.48 -7.83
N GLU A 143 3.95 -6.47 -8.73
CA GLU A 143 4.84 -5.33 -8.92
C GLU A 143 4.07 -4.08 -9.38
N ALA A 144 3.24 -4.21 -10.43
CA ALA A 144 2.48 -3.09 -10.99
C ALA A 144 1.57 -2.44 -9.92
N LEU A 145 0.91 -3.25 -9.08
CA LEU A 145 0.10 -2.74 -7.98
C LEU A 145 0.92 -2.17 -6.84
N ALA A 146 2.07 -2.77 -6.49
CA ALA A 146 2.96 -2.21 -5.48
C ALA A 146 3.48 -0.82 -5.89
N ARG A 147 3.80 -0.62 -7.19
CA ARG A 147 4.16 0.70 -7.72
C ARG A 147 3.01 1.70 -7.62
N LEU A 148 1.77 1.29 -7.87
CA LEU A 148 0.60 2.13 -7.71
C LEU A 148 0.39 2.55 -6.25
N ILE A 149 0.53 1.61 -5.30
CA ILE A 149 0.33 1.86 -3.87
C ILE A 149 1.40 2.81 -3.31
N TRP A 150 2.66 2.53 -3.59
CA TRP A 150 3.79 3.21 -2.94
C TRP A 150 4.40 4.32 -3.77
N GLY A 151 4.32 4.24 -5.09
CA GLY A 151 4.86 5.25 -5.99
C GLY A 151 4.01 6.52 -6.10
N GLY A 152 2.73 6.46 -5.76
CA GLY A 152 1.78 7.54 -6.00
C GLY A 152 1.60 7.81 -7.51
N GLN A 153 0.51 8.51 -7.84
CA GLN A 153 0.32 9.05 -9.20
C GLN A 153 1.18 10.27 -9.42
#